data_9cd506b2e5409c0d46b79c5d94fb16e5
#
_entry.id   9cd506b2e5409c0d46b79c5d94fb16e5
#
_cell.length_a   1.000
_cell.length_b   1.000
_cell.length_c   1.000
_cell.angle_alpha   90.00
_cell.angle_beta   90.00
_cell.angle_gamma   90.00
#
_symmetry.space_group_name_H-M   'P 1'
#
loop_
_entity.id
_entity.type
_entity.pdbx_description
1 polymer ?
#
loop_
_entity_poly.entity_id
_entity_poly.type
_entity_poly.pdbx_seq_one_letter_code
_entity_poly.pdbx_strand_id
1 'polypeptide(L)'
;MLFRSCHGYKDSHIGMLPLAKMYADMKFNILLPDLHAHGLSDGDDIQMGWKDRDDVIRWIGVADTLFADSTGRQRIVLHGVSMGAATVMNVSGENLPQSVRCFIEDCGYTSVWDEFSHQLGEQFGLPPFPLLYAASALCKLRYGWSFGEASPLAQLTGKKSQMLFIHGTSDDYVPSAMVFPLYNANPKAQTEHGGVQRFNSIWITPGCAHAKSFHDYPAEYGRHVRAFLEEKGFFQ
;
A
#
# COMPACT_ATOMS: atom_id res chain seq x y z
N MET A 1 10.41 17.14 1.30
CA MET A 1 10.03 15.74 1.50
C MET A 1 8.52 15.68 1.64
N LEU A 2 7.87 14.73 0.98
CA LEU A 2 6.42 14.58 1.01
C LEU A 2 6.03 13.16 1.38
N PHE A 3 5.16 13.02 2.37
CA PHE A 3 4.44 11.80 2.69
C PHE A 3 3.06 11.83 2.04
N ARG A 4 2.68 10.75 1.41
CA ARG A 4 1.35 10.55 0.87
C ARG A 4 0.79 9.21 1.32
N SER A 5 -0.44 9.26 1.87
CA SER A 5 -1.09 8.08 2.42
C SER A 5 -2.32 7.66 1.62
N CYS A 6 -2.51 6.35 1.49
CA CYS A 6 -3.75 5.74 1.02
C CYS A 6 -4.37 4.95 2.17
N HIS A 7 -5.61 5.28 2.50
CA HIS A 7 -6.37 4.63 3.58
C HIS A 7 -6.93 3.26 3.18
N GLY A 8 -7.42 2.50 4.17
CA GLY A 8 -8.04 1.20 3.99
C GLY A 8 -9.50 1.26 3.48
N TYR A 9 -10.08 0.06 3.32
CA TYR A 9 -11.47 -0.12 2.94
C TYR A 9 -12.42 0.51 3.97
N LYS A 10 -13.39 1.30 3.50
CA LYS A 10 -14.36 2.06 4.34
C LYS A 10 -13.73 3.03 5.35
N ASP A 11 -12.46 3.39 5.17
CA ASP A 11 -11.77 4.42 5.94
C ASP A 11 -11.72 5.72 5.13
N SER A 12 -10.98 6.72 5.61
CA SER A 12 -10.80 8.02 4.97
C SER A 12 -9.46 8.66 5.41
N HIS A 13 -9.18 9.87 4.91
CA HIS A 13 -8.04 10.66 5.38
C HIS A 13 -7.99 10.81 6.90
N ILE A 14 -9.15 10.75 7.59
CA ILE A 14 -9.24 10.89 9.06
C ILE A 14 -8.52 9.73 9.76
N GLY A 15 -8.75 8.48 9.31
CA GLY A 15 -8.08 7.31 9.89
C GLY A 15 -6.56 7.34 9.72
N MET A 16 -6.07 8.07 8.72
CA MET A 16 -4.64 8.21 8.46
C MET A 16 -3.94 9.32 9.27
N LEU A 17 -4.69 10.13 10.06
CA LEU A 17 -4.10 11.23 10.84
C LEU A 17 -3.03 10.79 11.86
N PRO A 18 -3.14 9.65 12.56
CA PRO A 18 -2.08 9.20 13.45
C PRO A 18 -0.76 8.92 12.71
N LEU A 19 -0.80 8.25 11.55
CA LEU A 19 0.37 8.07 10.69
C LEU A 19 0.88 9.39 10.14
N ALA A 20 -0.02 10.27 9.70
CA ALA A 20 0.34 11.61 9.23
C ALA A 20 1.10 12.41 10.30
N LYS A 21 0.66 12.31 11.57
CA LYS A 21 1.38 12.94 12.69
C LYS A 21 2.81 12.41 12.81
N MET A 22 3.02 11.11 12.73
CA MET A 22 4.37 10.50 12.75
C MET A 22 5.27 11.11 11.66
N TYR A 23 4.76 11.25 10.44
CA TYR A 23 5.51 11.85 9.34
C TYR A 23 5.71 13.37 9.50
N ALA A 24 4.73 14.09 10.05
CA ALA A 24 4.87 15.51 10.38
C ALA A 24 5.97 15.74 11.42
N ASP A 25 6.07 14.88 12.43
CA ASP A 25 7.15 14.91 13.43
C ASP A 25 8.52 14.67 12.77
N MET A 26 8.59 13.90 11.68
CA MET A 26 9.77 13.71 10.83
C MET A 26 9.98 14.85 9.81
N LYS A 27 9.18 15.94 9.87
CA LYS A 27 9.27 17.13 8.99
C LYS A 27 8.91 16.87 7.53
N PHE A 28 7.99 15.96 7.27
CA PHE A 28 7.37 15.78 5.96
C PHE A 28 6.20 16.74 5.78
N ASN A 29 6.01 17.25 4.56
CA ASN A 29 4.72 17.73 4.11
C ASN A 29 3.77 16.55 3.97
N ILE A 30 2.48 16.78 4.19
CA ILE A 30 1.48 15.70 4.27
C ILE A 30 0.41 15.92 3.21
N LEU A 31 0.09 14.86 2.47
CA LEU A 31 -1.03 14.79 1.55
C LEU A 31 -1.85 13.53 1.81
N LEU A 32 -3.11 13.69 2.18
CA LEU A 32 -4.04 12.62 2.55
C LEU A 32 -5.28 12.68 1.65
N PRO A 33 -5.26 12.11 0.45
CA PRO A 33 -6.46 12.04 -0.37
C PRO A 33 -7.42 10.99 0.16
N ASP A 34 -8.71 11.25 0.04
CA ASP A 34 -9.71 10.20 0.08
C ASP A 34 -9.73 9.47 -1.27
N LEU A 35 -9.69 8.15 -1.24
CA LEU A 35 -9.79 7.32 -2.43
C LEU A 35 -11.22 7.39 -2.99
N HIS A 36 -11.42 6.97 -4.23
CA HIS A 36 -12.72 6.96 -4.88
C HIS A 36 -13.80 6.30 -4.00
N ALA A 37 -14.98 6.89 -3.95
CA ALA A 37 -16.12 6.45 -3.13
C ALA A 37 -15.85 6.39 -1.60
N HIS A 38 -14.85 7.13 -1.10
CA HIS A 38 -14.54 7.20 0.34
C HIS A 38 -14.45 8.65 0.82
N GLY A 39 -14.70 8.86 2.10
CA GLY A 39 -14.55 10.15 2.76
C GLY A 39 -15.35 11.25 2.07
N LEU A 40 -14.66 12.26 1.55
CA LEU A 40 -15.25 13.39 0.80
C LEU A 40 -15.13 13.24 -0.72
N SER A 41 -14.55 12.14 -1.20
CA SER A 41 -14.44 11.87 -2.64
C SER A 41 -15.72 11.31 -3.21
N ASP A 42 -16.05 11.76 -4.43
CA ASP A 42 -17.17 11.23 -5.20
C ASP A 42 -16.96 9.76 -5.58
N GLY A 43 -18.07 9.12 -5.97
CA GLY A 43 -18.09 7.74 -6.45
C GLY A 43 -19.11 6.89 -5.75
N ASP A 44 -19.51 5.79 -6.39
CA ASP A 44 -20.54 4.85 -5.91
C ASP A 44 -20.05 3.39 -5.91
N ASP A 45 -18.80 3.14 -6.31
CA ASP A 45 -18.15 1.84 -6.29
C ASP A 45 -16.75 1.87 -5.69
N ILE A 46 -16.45 0.89 -4.85
CA ILE A 46 -15.11 0.75 -4.26
C ILE A 46 -14.24 -0.06 -5.21
N GLN A 47 -13.09 0.51 -5.58
CA GLN A 47 -12.22 0.00 -6.65
C GLN A 47 -11.12 -0.93 -6.16
N MET A 48 -11.10 -1.23 -4.86
CA MET A 48 -10.17 -2.17 -4.21
C MET A 48 -8.69 -1.92 -4.56
N GLY A 49 -8.29 -0.65 -4.62
CA GLY A 49 -6.92 -0.27 -4.94
C GLY A 49 -6.52 -0.44 -6.42
N TRP A 50 -7.40 -0.96 -7.27
CA TRP A 50 -7.04 -1.22 -8.66
C TRP A 50 -7.10 0.02 -9.53
N LYS A 51 -8.27 0.63 -9.70
CA LYS A 51 -8.39 1.90 -10.45
C LYS A 51 -7.96 3.11 -9.62
N ASP A 52 -8.05 3.02 -8.30
CA ASP A 52 -7.52 4.03 -7.37
C ASP A 52 -6.07 4.41 -7.67
N ARG A 53 -5.27 3.49 -8.25
CA ARG A 53 -3.88 3.77 -8.65
C ARG A 53 -3.78 4.92 -9.65
N ASP A 54 -4.75 5.04 -10.56
CA ASP A 54 -4.75 6.09 -11.59
C ASP A 54 -4.96 7.48 -10.95
N ASP A 55 -5.85 7.56 -9.95
CA ASP A 55 -6.06 8.78 -9.17
C ASP A 55 -4.86 9.11 -8.30
N VAL A 56 -4.24 8.10 -7.69
CA VAL A 56 -3.02 8.27 -6.91
C VAL A 56 -1.89 8.81 -7.78
N ILE A 57 -1.75 8.37 -9.03
CA ILE A 57 -0.75 8.90 -9.97
C ILE A 57 -1.04 10.38 -10.31
N ARG A 58 -2.30 10.76 -10.53
CA ARG A 58 -2.67 12.16 -10.74
C ARG A 58 -2.33 13.03 -9.53
N TRP A 59 -2.62 12.54 -8.33
CA TRP A 59 -2.26 13.22 -7.09
C TRP A 59 -0.74 13.37 -6.90
N ILE A 60 0.11 12.45 -7.43
CA ILE A 60 1.56 12.64 -7.45
C ILE A 60 1.92 13.90 -8.24
N GLY A 61 1.29 14.12 -9.40
CA GLY A 61 1.50 15.35 -10.19
C GLY A 61 1.07 16.62 -9.46
N VAL A 62 -0.06 16.57 -8.73
CA VAL A 62 -0.49 17.68 -7.88
C VAL A 62 0.53 17.94 -6.76
N ALA A 63 1.02 16.89 -6.12
CA ALA A 63 2.01 16.99 -5.06
C ALA A 63 3.34 17.57 -5.54
N ASP A 64 3.81 17.17 -6.72
CA ASP A 64 5.01 17.73 -7.34
C ASP A 64 4.86 19.24 -7.60
N THR A 65 3.67 19.70 -7.92
CA THR A 65 3.39 21.13 -8.14
C THR A 65 3.30 21.90 -6.82
N LEU A 66 2.59 21.36 -5.84
CA LEU A 66 2.31 22.08 -4.58
C LEU A 66 3.52 22.17 -3.64
N PHE A 67 4.40 21.17 -3.68
CA PHE A 67 5.48 21.03 -2.69
C PHE A 67 6.89 21.04 -3.32
N ALA A 68 7.01 21.46 -4.59
CA ALA A 68 8.32 21.65 -5.20
C ALA A 68 9.19 22.62 -4.37
N ASP A 69 10.42 22.23 -4.10
CA ASP A 69 11.39 23.15 -3.52
C ASP A 69 11.93 24.14 -4.59
N SER A 70 12.77 25.08 -4.17
CA SER A 70 13.37 26.08 -5.07
C SER A 70 14.25 25.45 -6.18
N THR A 71 14.61 24.18 -6.06
CA THR A 71 15.36 23.42 -7.08
C THR A 71 14.46 22.57 -7.97
N GLY A 72 13.12 22.58 -7.76
CA GLY A 72 12.16 21.75 -8.44
C GLY A 72 12.25 20.26 -8.07
N ARG A 73 12.99 19.93 -7.02
CA ARG A 73 13.17 18.54 -6.57
C ARG A 73 12.22 18.20 -5.45
N GLN A 74 11.47 17.12 -5.66
CA GLN A 74 10.66 16.49 -4.62
C GLN A 74 11.18 15.09 -4.32
N ARG A 75 10.95 14.65 -3.08
CA ARG A 75 11.11 13.25 -2.68
C ARG A 75 9.80 12.80 -2.05
N ILE A 76 9.11 11.90 -2.71
CA ILE A 76 7.79 11.40 -2.31
C ILE A 76 7.95 9.98 -1.80
N VAL A 77 7.38 9.70 -0.64
CA VAL A 77 7.09 8.36 -0.15
C VAL A 77 5.57 8.13 -0.22
N LEU A 78 5.17 7.01 -0.78
CA LEU A 78 3.78 6.55 -0.78
C LEU A 78 3.62 5.48 0.30
N HIS A 79 2.64 5.67 1.17
CA HIS A 79 2.34 4.73 2.25
C HIS A 79 0.86 4.34 2.19
N GLY A 80 0.55 3.07 2.24
CA GLY A 80 -0.81 2.56 2.24
C GLY A 80 -1.03 1.53 3.33
N VAL A 81 -2.26 1.49 3.82
CA VAL A 81 -2.72 0.51 4.82
C VAL A 81 -3.85 -0.31 4.22
N SER A 82 -3.80 -1.64 4.30
CA SER A 82 -4.84 -2.56 3.82
C SER A 82 -5.13 -2.36 2.32
N MET A 83 -6.35 -1.99 1.93
CA MET A 83 -6.69 -1.60 0.55
C MET A 83 -5.76 -0.49 0.02
N GLY A 84 -5.37 0.46 0.88
CA GLY A 84 -4.39 1.48 0.54
C GLY A 84 -2.99 0.91 0.27
N ALA A 85 -2.59 -0.16 0.97
CA ALA A 85 -1.35 -0.89 0.70
C ALA A 85 -1.40 -1.57 -0.67
N ALA A 86 -2.52 -2.21 -1.02
CA ALA A 86 -2.75 -2.73 -2.36
C ALA A 86 -2.69 -1.61 -3.41
N THR A 87 -3.26 -0.44 -3.11
CA THR A 87 -3.20 0.74 -4.00
C THR A 87 -1.76 1.15 -4.26
N VAL A 88 -0.92 1.34 -3.24
CA VAL A 88 0.47 1.79 -3.44
C VAL A 88 1.34 0.74 -4.12
N MET A 89 1.07 -0.55 -3.89
CA MET A 89 1.71 -1.64 -4.63
C MET A 89 1.31 -1.63 -6.11
N ASN A 90 0.03 -1.41 -6.43
CA ASN A 90 -0.44 -1.26 -7.81
C ASN A 90 0.21 -0.04 -8.49
N VAL A 91 0.28 1.10 -7.80
CA VAL A 91 0.99 2.30 -8.28
C VAL A 91 2.46 2.01 -8.57
N SER A 92 3.13 1.23 -7.74
CA SER A 92 4.56 0.94 -7.90
C SER A 92 4.90 0.16 -9.17
N GLY A 93 3.90 -0.48 -9.78
CA GLY A 93 4.00 -1.17 -11.07
C GLY A 93 3.95 -0.24 -12.28
N GLU A 94 3.56 1.01 -12.13
CA GLU A 94 3.36 1.97 -13.20
C GLU A 94 4.63 2.81 -13.51
N ASN A 95 4.57 3.60 -14.58
CA ASN A 95 5.64 4.53 -14.91
C ASN A 95 5.48 5.81 -14.09
N LEU A 96 6.33 6.00 -13.11
CA LEU A 96 6.23 7.09 -12.15
C LEU A 96 7.32 8.14 -12.34
N PRO A 97 7.04 9.41 -11.95
CA PRO A 97 8.06 10.46 -11.87
C PRO A 97 9.21 10.07 -10.94
N GLN A 98 10.39 10.61 -11.22
CA GLN A 98 11.59 10.37 -10.39
C GLN A 98 11.44 10.93 -8.96
N SER A 99 10.50 11.79 -8.72
CA SER A 99 10.13 12.29 -7.38
C SER A 99 9.66 11.20 -6.44
N VAL A 100 9.01 10.14 -6.96
CA VAL A 100 8.60 8.96 -6.16
C VAL A 100 9.81 8.08 -5.89
N ARG A 101 10.20 8.01 -4.61
CA ARG A 101 11.45 7.34 -4.20
C ARG A 101 11.24 5.96 -3.61
N CYS A 102 10.19 5.78 -2.85
CA CYS A 102 9.91 4.51 -2.20
C CYS A 102 8.44 4.40 -1.77
N PHE A 103 8.08 3.19 -1.35
CA PHE A 103 6.75 2.80 -0.94
C PHE A 103 6.80 2.12 0.43
N ILE A 104 5.71 2.23 1.17
CA ILE A 104 5.49 1.46 2.40
C ILE A 104 4.09 0.87 2.28
N GLU A 105 4.01 -0.43 2.36
CA GLU A 105 2.76 -1.16 2.42
C GLU A 105 2.59 -1.78 3.82
N ASP A 106 1.42 -1.65 4.40
CA ASP A 106 1.05 -2.24 5.68
C ASP A 106 -0.21 -3.07 5.50
N CYS A 107 -0.10 -4.38 5.72
CA CYS A 107 -1.15 -5.40 5.65
C CYS A 107 -1.93 -5.45 4.31
N GLY A 108 -1.21 -5.32 3.18
CA GLY A 108 -1.80 -5.45 1.85
C GLY A 108 -1.97 -6.90 1.41
N TYR A 109 -2.80 -7.12 0.39
CA TYR A 109 -3.13 -8.43 -0.17
C TYR A 109 -2.49 -8.69 -1.53
N THR A 110 -2.38 -9.96 -1.92
CA THR A 110 -1.78 -10.43 -3.18
C THR A 110 -2.61 -10.08 -4.41
N SER A 111 -3.93 -10.24 -4.29
CA SER A 111 -4.92 -9.85 -5.30
C SER A 111 -6.30 -9.68 -4.67
N VAL A 112 -7.18 -8.96 -5.36
CA VAL A 112 -8.60 -8.89 -4.95
C VAL A 112 -9.25 -10.27 -4.98
N TRP A 113 -8.82 -11.12 -5.91
CA TRP A 113 -9.29 -12.50 -5.97
C TRP A 113 -8.93 -13.29 -4.71
N ASP A 114 -7.68 -13.23 -4.27
CA ASP A 114 -7.21 -13.97 -3.10
C ASP A 114 -7.88 -13.47 -1.82
N GLU A 115 -7.97 -12.15 -1.68
CA GLU A 115 -8.63 -11.52 -0.52
C GLU A 115 -10.12 -11.89 -0.46
N PHE A 116 -10.85 -11.77 -1.57
CA PHE A 116 -12.28 -12.13 -1.58
C PHE A 116 -12.53 -13.63 -1.45
N SER A 117 -11.60 -14.47 -1.96
CA SER A 117 -11.67 -15.92 -1.75
C SER A 117 -11.53 -16.27 -0.27
N HIS A 118 -10.57 -15.64 0.41
CA HIS A 118 -10.35 -15.79 1.84
C HIS A 118 -11.59 -15.34 2.63
N GLN A 119 -12.06 -14.12 2.40
CA GLN A 119 -13.22 -13.56 3.10
C GLN A 119 -14.50 -14.38 2.88
N LEU A 120 -14.69 -14.89 1.67
CA LEU A 120 -15.83 -15.75 1.35
C LEU A 120 -15.79 -17.06 2.15
N GLY A 121 -14.61 -17.64 2.29
CA GLY A 121 -14.39 -18.83 3.11
C GLY A 121 -14.61 -18.56 4.59
N GLU A 122 -13.96 -17.55 5.15
CA GLU A 122 -14.00 -17.23 6.58
C GLU A 122 -15.37 -16.77 7.07
N GLN A 123 -16.04 -15.89 6.31
CA GLN A 123 -17.30 -15.31 6.77
C GLN A 123 -18.53 -16.17 6.45
N PHE A 124 -18.50 -16.95 5.38
CA PHE A 124 -19.67 -17.68 4.90
C PHE A 124 -19.44 -19.18 4.75
N GLY A 125 -18.22 -19.68 4.90
CA GLY A 125 -17.88 -21.09 4.68
C GLY A 125 -18.08 -21.55 3.23
N LEU A 126 -18.04 -20.62 2.26
CA LEU A 126 -18.34 -20.91 0.86
C LEU A 126 -17.05 -20.99 0.01
N PRO A 127 -17.01 -21.93 -0.96
CA PRO A 127 -15.93 -21.97 -1.93
C PRO A 127 -16.05 -20.82 -2.95
N PRO A 128 -14.94 -20.42 -3.60
CA PRO A 128 -14.97 -19.38 -4.63
C PRO A 128 -15.92 -19.66 -5.79
N PHE A 129 -16.04 -20.94 -6.23
CA PHE A 129 -16.95 -21.33 -7.29
C PHE A 129 -18.34 -21.69 -6.72
N PRO A 130 -19.43 -21.24 -7.35
CA PRO A 130 -19.50 -20.39 -8.56
C PRO A 130 -19.57 -18.88 -8.26
N LEU A 131 -19.77 -18.50 -6.98
CA LEU A 131 -20.17 -17.13 -6.60
C LEU A 131 -19.11 -16.08 -6.95
N LEU A 132 -17.85 -16.30 -6.58
CA LEU A 132 -16.78 -15.34 -6.82
C LEU A 132 -16.48 -15.19 -8.31
N TYR A 133 -16.62 -16.27 -9.09
CA TYR A 133 -16.49 -16.22 -10.55
C TYR A 133 -17.56 -15.34 -11.19
N ALA A 134 -18.82 -15.52 -10.76
CA ALA A 134 -19.93 -14.72 -11.25
C ALA A 134 -19.77 -13.23 -10.85
N ALA A 135 -19.38 -12.96 -9.60
CA ALA A 135 -19.13 -11.61 -9.11
C ALA A 135 -17.99 -10.92 -9.87
N SER A 136 -16.87 -11.62 -10.12
CA SER A 136 -15.74 -11.11 -10.87
C SER A 136 -16.11 -10.83 -12.34
N ALA A 137 -16.90 -11.69 -12.97
CA ALA A 137 -17.39 -11.46 -14.34
C ALA A 137 -18.34 -10.25 -14.40
N LEU A 138 -19.23 -10.09 -13.43
CA LEU A 138 -20.11 -8.93 -13.33
C LEU A 138 -19.32 -7.63 -13.09
N CYS A 139 -18.30 -7.68 -12.22
CA CYS A 139 -17.40 -6.56 -12.01
C CYS A 139 -16.69 -6.15 -13.32
N LYS A 140 -16.22 -7.13 -14.10
CA LYS A 140 -15.60 -6.88 -15.40
C LYS A 140 -16.58 -6.22 -16.38
N LEU A 141 -17.82 -6.71 -16.42
CA LEU A 141 -18.85 -6.16 -17.31
C LEU A 141 -19.26 -4.74 -16.91
N ARG A 142 -19.42 -4.48 -15.61
CA ARG A 142 -19.96 -3.20 -15.10
C ARG A 142 -18.89 -2.12 -14.93
N TYR A 143 -17.71 -2.49 -14.41
CA TYR A 143 -16.66 -1.56 -13.99
C TYR A 143 -15.40 -1.66 -14.85
N GLY A 144 -15.30 -2.65 -15.76
CA GLY A 144 -14.20 -2.78 -16.71
C GLY A 144 -12.96 -3.50 -16.15
N TRP A 145 -13.01 -4.08 -14.94
CA TRP A 145 -11.91 -4.84 -14.34
C TRP A 145 -12.43 -6.08 -13.63
N SER A 146 -11.59 -7.11 -13.52
CA SER A 146 -11.90 -8.35 -12.82
C SER A 146 -11.05 -8.50 -11.56
N PHE A 147 -11.49 -9.35 -10.62
CA PHE A 147 -10.78 -9.56 -9.35
C PHE A 147 -9.37 -10.13 -9.56
N GLY A 148 -9.17 -10.95 -10.59
CA GLY A 148 -7.85 -11.50 -10.91
C GLY A 148 -6.91 -10.50 -11.58
N GLU A 149 -7.44 -9.49 -12.32
CA GLU A 149 -6.63 -8.40 -12.89
C GLU A 149 -6.12 -7.46 -11.80
N ALA A 150 -6.91 -7.27 -10.74
CA ALA A 150 -6.56 -6.41 -9.61
C ALA A 150 -5.58 -7.14 -8.68
N SER A 151 -4.32 -7.21 -9.10
CA SER A 151 -3.27 -7.99 -8.42
C SER A 151 -2.01 -7.18 -8.15
N PRO A 152 -1.84 -6.69 -6.90
CA PRO A 152 -0.57 -6.13 -6.44
C PRO A 152 0.62 -7.04 -6.68
N LEU A 153 0.46 -8.35 -6.50
CA LEU A 153 1.51 -9.35 -6.75
C LEU A 153 1.99 -9.31 -8.21
N ALA A 154 1.06 -9.23 -9.17
CA ALA A 154 1.40 -9.14 -10.58
C ALA A 154 2.11 -7.80 -10.89
N GLN A 155 1.70 -6.71 -10.27
CA GLN A 155 2.30 -5.38 -10.43
C GLN A 155 3.72 -5.30 -9.87
N LEU A 156 4.01 -5.99 -8.78
CA LEU A 156 5.35 -6.05 -8.20
C LEU A 156 6.31 -6.92 -9.01
N THR A 157 5.80 -7.92 -9.72
CA THR A 157 6.63 -8.89 -10.43
C THR A 157 7.48 -8.22 -11.50
N GLY A 158 8.80 -8.36 -11.38
CA GLY A 158 9.79 -7.79 -12.31
C GLY A 158 10.01 -6.27 -12.19
N LYS A 159 9.31 -5.59 -11.30
CA LYS A 159 9.52 -4.16 -11.01
C LYS A 159 10.59 -3.98 -9.93
N LYS A 160 11.29 -2.84 -10.00
CA LYS A 160 12.42 -2.54 -9.10
C LYS A 160 12.06 -1.43 -8.10
N SER A 161 10.88 -1.52 -7.48
CA SER A 161 10.43 -0.53 -6.51
C SER A 161 11.09 -0.73 -5.16
N GLN A 162 11.52 0.37 -4.52
CA GLN A 162 11.98 0.36 -3.14
C GLN A 162 10.75 0.30 -2.22
N MET A 163 10.58 -0.77 -1.47
CA MET A 163 9.37 -0.97 -0.68
C MET A 163 9.68 -1.57 0.70
N LEU A 164 9.05 -1.04 1.74
CA LEU A 164 8.98 -1.63 3.05
C LEU A 164 7.64 -2.35 3.18
N PHE A 165 7.68 -3.63 3.55
CA PHE A 165 6.53 -4.47 3.80
C PHE A 165 6.32 -4.61 5.31
N ILE A 166 5.09 -4.37 5.78
CA ILE A 166 4.71 -4.50 7.19
C ILE A 166 3.47 -5.37 7.27
N HIS A 167 3.43 -6.32 8.22
CA HIS A 167 2.24 -7.16 8.39
C HIS A 167 2.17 -7.74 9.80
N GLY A 168 0.96 -7.84 10.36
CA GLY A 168 0.73 -8.44 11.67
C GLY A 168 0.65 -9.97 11.62
N THR A 169 1.26 -10.68 12.58
CA THR A 169 1.20 -12.16 12.61
C THR A 169 -0.19 -12.72 12.92
N SER A 170 -1.06 -11.93 13.55
CA SER A 170 -2.43 -12.32 13.92
C SER A 170 -3.47 -11.65 13.03
N ASP A 171 -3.07 -11.23 11.82
CA ASP A 171 -3.99 -10.70 10.82
C ASP A 171 -4.79 -11.86 10.20
N ASP A 172 -6.05 -11.94 10.57
CA ASP A 172 -7.04 -12.91 10.08
C ASP A 172 -7.95 -12.33 9.01
N TYR A 173 -7.91 -11.00 8.81
CA TYR A 173 -8.68 -10.33 7.76
C TYR A 173 -7.93 -10.39 6.41
N VAL A 174 -6.68 -9.90 6.36
CA VAL A 174 -5.75 -10.17 5.26
C VAL A 174 -4.66 -11.12 5.79
N PRO A 175 -4.69 -12.40 5.43
CA PRO A 175 -3.77 -13.37 6.01
C PRO A 175 -2.30 -12.94 5.92
N SER A 176 -1.59 -13.00 7.04
CA SER A 176 -0.17 -12.60 7.10
C SER A 176 0.72 -13.38 6.11
N ALA A 177 0.27 -14.56 5.67
CA ALA A 177 0.95 -15.33 4.64
C ALA A 177 1.03 -14.61 3.29
N MET A 178 0.14 -13.64 3.01
CA MET A 178 0.13 -12.89 1.75
C MET A 178 1.33 -11.94 1.60
N VAL A 179 1.95 -11.49 2.68
CA VAL A 179 3.11 -10.60 2.59
C VAL A 179 4.34 -11.26 1.97
N PHE A 180 4.52 -12.56 2.18
CA PHE A 180 5.72 -13.27 1.69
C PHE A 180 5.81 -13.36 0.17
N PRO A 181 4.77 -13.77 -0.58
CA PRO A 181 4.81 -13.71 -2.04
C PRO A 181 4.96 -12.27 -2.57
N LEU A 182 4.36 -11.26 -1.92
CA LEU A 182 4.52 -9.86 -2.29
C LEU A 182 5.98 -9.39 -2.14
N TYR A 183 6.58 -9.67 -0.98
CA TYR A 183 8.00 -9.39 -0.72
C TYR A 183 8.91 -10.11 -1.71
N ASN A 184 8.66 -11.39 -1.98
CA ASN A 184 9.46 -12.21 -2.89
C ASN A 184 9.33 -11.77 -4.36
N ALA A 185 8.20 -11.21 -4.77
CA ALA A 185 7.98 -10.72 -6.13
C ALA A 185 8.72 -9.41 -6.41
N ASN A 186 9.13 -8.65 -5.37
CA ASN A 186 9.83 -7.38 -5.52
C ASN A 186 11.37 -7.57 -5.44
N PRO A 187 12.09 -7.56 -6.58
CA PRO A 187 13.53 -7.85 -6.59
C PRO A 187 14.37 -6.87 -5.76
N LYS A 188 13.91 -5.63 -5.57
CA LYS A 188 14.65 -4.63 -4.78
C LYS A 188 14.43 -4.76 -3.28
N ALA A 189 13.36 -5.41 -2.85
CA ALA A 189 13.19 -5.72 -1.44
C ALA A 189 14.29 -6.67 -0.93
N GLN A 190 14.85 -7.47 -1.82
CA GLN A 190 15.85 -8.52 -1.54
C GLN A 190 17.30 -8.11 -1.86
N THR A 191 17.58 -6.85 -2.23
CA THR A 191 18.92 -6.47 -2.67
C THR A 191 19.95 -6.60 -1.55
N GLU A 192 20.99 -7.38 -1.84
CA GLU A 192 22.19 -7.50 -1.02
C GLU A 192 23.04 -6.22 -1.09
N HIS A 193 23.43 -5.70 0.07
CA HIS A 193 24.52 -4.76 0.18
C HIS A 193 25.70 -5.50 0.81
N GLY A 194 26.75 -5.78 0.01
CA GLY A 194 27.98 -6.40 0.51
C GLY A 194 27.86 -7.85 0.97
N GLY A 195 26.98 -8.65 0.32
CA GLY A 195 26.80 -10.07 0.65
C GLY A 195 26.00 -10.35 1.94
N VAL A 196 25.48 -9.34 2.59
CA VAL A 196 24.57 -9.48 3.74
C VAL A 196 23.14 -9.18 3.28
N GLN A 197 22.30 -10.21 3.35
CA GLN A 197 20.86 -10.03 3.11
C GLN A 197 20.31 -9.04 4.15
N ARG A 198 19.95 -7.83 3.74
CA ARG A 198 19.33 -6.86 4.63
C ARG A 198 17.82 -7.07 4.65
N PHE A 199 17.31 -7.61 5.75
CA PHE A 199 15.88 -7.76 6.03
C PHE A 199 15.17 -6.44 6.36
N ASN A 200 15.75 -5.29 6.02
CA ASN A 200 15.20 -3.97 6.33
C ASN A 200 13.96 -3.62 5.49
N SER A 201 13.59 -4.45 4.53
CA SER A 201 12.43 -4.23 3.65
C SER A 201 11.18 -4.99 4.08
N ILE A 202 11.24 -5.77 5.15
CA ILE A 202 10.08 -6.48 5.72
C ILE A 202 10.13 -6.44 7.25
N TRP A 203 9.00 -6.12 7.85
CA TRP A 203 8.81 -6.16 9.29
C TRP A 203 7.49 -6.85 9.62
N ILE A 204 7.59 -7.99 10.29
CA ILE A 204 6.45 -8.79 10.75
C ILE A 204 6.18 -8.45 12.21
N THR A 205 5.03 -7.85 12.49
CA THR A 205 4.65 -7.37 13.82
C THR A 205 4.02 -8.48 14.66
N PRO A 206 4.65 -8.89 15.77
CA PRO A 206 4.17 -10.01 16.57
C PRO A 206 2.80 -9.71 17.20
N GLY A 207 1.84 -10.64 17.04
CA GLY A 207 0.54 -10.58 17.71
C GLY A 207 -0.42 -9.51 17.20
N CYS A 208 -0.04 -8.69 16.21
CA CYS A 208 -0.91 -7.67 15.67
C CYS A 208 -1.98 -8.26 14.75
N ALA A 209 -3.21 -7.83 14.96
CA ALA A 209 -4.33 -8.05 14.05
C ALA A 209 -4.28 -7.07 12.86
N HIS A 210 -5.26 -7.17 11.95
CA HIS A 210 -5.36 -6.34 10.74
C HIS A 210 -5.26 -4.83 11.03
N ALA A 211 -4.34 -4.15 10.34
CA ALA A 211 -4.08 -2.71 10.44
C ALA A 211 -3.75 -2.21 11.87
N LYS A 212 -3.24 -3.08 12.75
CA LYS A 212 -2.89 -2.73 14.14
C LYS A 212 -1.41 -2.49 14.38
N SER A 213 -0.53 -2.75 13.42
CA SER A 213 0.92 -2.61 13.59
C SER A 213 1.34 -1.25 14.12
N PHE A 214 0.80 -0.16 13.57
CA PHE A 214 1.07 1.19 14.06
C PHE A 214 0.44 1.47 15.42
N HIS A 215 -0.78 1.00 15.64
CA HIS A 215 -1.50 1.21 16.90
C HIS A 215 -0.81 0.53 18.09
N ASP A 216 -0.39 -0.73 17.89
CA ASP A 216 0.15 -1.57 18.96
C ASP A 216 1.64 -1.30 19.22
N TYR A 217 2.39 -0.92 18.19
CA TYR A 217 3.83 -0.65 18.24
C TYR A 217 4.22 0.72 17.66
N PRO A 218 3.63 1.84 18.09
CA PRO A 218 3.82 3.14 17.40
C PRO A 218 5.28 3.62 17.38
N ALA A 219 6.01 3.42 18.45
CA ALA A 219 7.42 3.82 18.53
C ALA A 219 8.32 2.95 17.65
N GLU A 220 8.07 1.64 17.62
CA GLU A 220 8.83 0.69 16.82
C GLU A 220 8.51 0.84 15.34
N TYR A 221 7.26 1.01 15.00
CA TYR A 221 6.81 1.33 13.65
C TYR A 221 7.52 2.58 13.12
N GLY A 222 7.53 3.65 13.92
CA GLY A 222 8.24 4.88 13.56
C GLY A 222 9.74 4.67 13.36
N ARG A 223 10.39 3.81 14.16
CA ARG A 223 11.81 3.46 13.97
C ARG A 223 12.07 2.71 12.67
N HIS A 224 11.24 1.69 12.34
CA HIS A 224 11.37 0.94 11.10
C HIS A 224 11.16 1.82 9.86
N VAL A 225 10.10 2.62 9.87
CA VAL A 225 9.81 3.58 8.80
C VAL A 225 10.96 4.57 8.65
N ARG A 226 11.44 5.17 9.75
CA ARG A 226 12.53 6.14 9.72
C ARG A 226 13.82 5.52 9.19
N ALA A 227 14.22 4.35 9.67
CA ALA A 227 15.43 3.65 9.22
C ALA A 227 15.37 3.34 7.71
N PHE A 228 14.21 2.88 7.22
CA PHE A 228 14.00 2.66 5.80
C PHE A 228 14.13 3.96 4.98
N LEU A 229 13.52 5.06 5.42
CA LEU A 229 13.60 6.35 4.74
C LEU A 229 15.00 6.96 4.77
N GLU A 230 15.77 6.77 5.86
CA GLU A 230 17.18 7.16 5.96
C GLU A 230 18.03 6.43 4.93
N GLU A 231 17.84 5.12 4.79
CA GLU A 231 18.51 4.31 3.75
C GLU A 231 18.17 4.80 2.33
N LYS A 232 16.96 5.32 2.10
CA LYS A 232 16.53 5.87 0.81
C LYS A 232 16.89 7.36 0.63
N GLY A 233 17.67 7.93 1.54
CA GLY A 233 18.24 9.28 1.42
C GLY A 233 17.25 10.42 1.70
N PHE A 234 16.21 10.19 2.50
CA PHE A 234 15.21 11.23 2.80
C PHE A 234 15.71 12.30 3.80
N PHE A 235 16.69 11.99 4.62
CA PHE A 235 17.18 12.88 5.69
C PHE A 235 18.60 13.41 5.43
N GLN A 236 19.06 13.36 4.16
CA GLN A 236 20.37 13.90 3.73
C GLN A 236 20.23 15.31 3.17
#